data_cd7154b909476d64516309b2048d1962
#
_entry.id   cd7154b909476d64516309b2048d1962
#
_cell.length_a   1.000
_cell.length_b   1.000
_cell.length_c   1.000
_cell.angle_alpha   90.00
_cell.angle_beta   90.00
_cell.angle_gamma   90.00
#
_symmetry.space_group_name_H-M   'P 1'
#
loop_
_entity.id
_entity.type
_entity.pdbx_description
1 polymer ?
#
loop_
_entity_poly.entity_id
_entity_poly.type
_entity_poly.pdbx_seq_one_letter_code
_entity_poly.pdbx_strand_id
1 'polypeptide(L)'
;MAPTVVSLQFSKIIDNVSGAEGPVFDSNGTFYVVAPGVRKDAKPAGQVVRIDLSSGQKTVLCEPQVNGDGGIPCGCQADKQGNLYVADMRLGILKVKPNGEFTQVARVDEGGRTMQGCNDCSLDYTGNLWVTAPAGDIAPSEFKASFQESIGSIYCLTSEGKVVHLDTGLRFPNGIAVIHDANRRPVKLIVAETPTRLLLAYDIQGPGLVANKTKWAKLPDCEQEGGPDGMDFDDAGNLLVAHWGAGHIEVFGPDGGEPIKRIKCPFDKPSNVHFEPNSNIVYVTEHTNNALWKFQWENKGMPQYCDKN
;
A
#
# COMPACT_ATOMS: atom_id res chain seq x y z
N MET A 1 -6.95 23.55 14.72
CA MET A 1 -7.85 22.93 15.75
C MET A 1 -7.39 21.48 15.92
N ALA A 2 -7.53 20.89 17.13
CA ALA A 2 -7.24 19.47 17.28
C ALA A 2 -8.23 18.65 16.42
N PRO A 3 -7.78 17.55 15.77
CA PRO A 3 -8.65 16.72 14.96
C PRO A 3 -9.75 16.06 15.81
N THR A 4 -10.93 15.91 15.23
CA THR A 4 -12.03 15.21 15.89
C THR A 4 -11.74 13.72 15.97
N VAL A 5 -11.70 13.16 17.17
CA VAL A 5 -11.61 11.70 17.38
C VAL A 5 -13.00 11.11 17.23
N VAL A 6 -13.14 10.13 16.34
CA VAL A 6 -14.39 9.41 16.11
C VAL A 6 -14.23 7.93 16.45
N SER A 7 -15.27 7.35 17.03
CA SER A 7 -15.34 5.92 17.30
C SER A 7 -16.36 5.30 16.36
N LEU A 8 -15.90 4.41 15.49
CA LEU A 8 -16.73 3.65 14.58
C LEU A 8 -16.82 2.19 15.02
N GLN A 9 -17.84 1.50 14.55
CA GLN A 9 -17.97 0.06 14.82
C GLN A 9 -17.11 -0.72 13.84
N PHE A 10 -16.07 -1.39 14.34
CA PHE A 10 -15.26 -2.32 13.58
C PHE A 10 -15.79 -3.75 13.69
N SER A 11 -15.76 -4.47 12.58
CA SER A 11 -16.08 -5.90 12.52
C SER A 11 -14.88 -6.68 12.00
N LYS A 12 -14.42 -7.67 12.77
CA LYS A 12 -13.34 -8.56 12.33
C LYS A 12 -13.87 -9.55 11.30
N ILE A 13 -13.17 -9.72 10.20
CA ILE A 13 -13.48 -10.64 9.11
C ILE A 13 -12.72 -11.96 9.31
N ILE A 14 -11.41 -11.87 9.54
CA ILE A 14 -10.53 -13.03 9.69
C ILE A 14 -9.29 -12.64 10.48
N ASP A 15 -8.65 -13.61 11.11
CA ASP A 15 -7.33 -13.50 11.72
C ASP A 15 -6.34 -14.54 11.12
N ASN A 16 -5.12 -14.57 11.65
CA ASN A 16 -4.05 -15.46 11.17
C ASN A 16 -3.64 -15.22 9.70
N VAL A 17 -3.62 -13.96 9.27
CA VAL A 17 -2.99 -13.51 8.03
C VAL A 17 -1.67 -12.82 8.40
N SER A 18 -0.59 -13.58 8.46
CA SER A 18 0.68 -13.15 9.06
C SER A 18 1.29 -11.93 8.36
N GLY A 19 1.33 -10.80 9.06
CA GLY A 19 1.80 -9.53 8.52
C GLY A 19 0.83 -8.95 7.47
N ALA A 20 -0.49 -9.15 7.64
CA ALA A 20 -1.52 -8.76 6.67
C ALA A 20 -1.30 -7.36 6.09
N GLU A 21 -1.19 -7.27 4.76
CA GLU A 21 -0.91 -6.07 3.98
C GLU A 21 -1.66 -6.05 2.64
N GLY A 22 -1.59 -4.91 1.95
CA GLY A 22 -2.04 -4.74 0.57
C GLY A 22 -3.46 -5.25 0.29
N PRO A 23 -4.49 -4.84 1.07
CA PRO A 23 -5.86 -5.23 0.77
C PRO A 23 -6.29 -4.64 -0.56
N VAL A 24 -6.91 -5.46 -1.42
CA VAL A 24 -7.33 -4.99 -2.76
C VAL A 24 -8.52 -5.80 -3.28
N PHE A 25 -9.41 -5.16 -4.02
CA PHE A 25 -10.42 -5.81 -4.85
C PHE A 25 -9.98 -5.86 -6.30
N ASP A 26 -10.24 -6.97 -6.98
CA ASP A 26 -10.09 -7.02 -8.43
C ASP A 26 -11.34 -6.49 -9.15
N SER A 27 -11.28 -6.39 -10.47
CA SER A 27 -12.38 -5.94 -11.34
C SER A 27 -13.66 -6.81 -11.28
N ASN A 28 -13.60 -7.95 -10.62
CA ASN A 28 -14.74 -8.87 -10.42
C ASN A 28 -15.27 -8.83 -8.99
N GLY A 29 -14.71 -7.99 -8.12
CA GLY A 29 -15.07 -7.88 -6.71
C GLY A 29 -14.47 -8.99 -5.83
N THR A 30 -13.45 -9.70 -6.31
CA THR A 30 -12.71 -10.68 -5.50
C THR A 30 -11.72 -9.93 -4.62
N PHE A 31 -11.69 -10.28 -3.34
CA PHE A 31 -10.82 -9.63 -2.36
C PHE A 31 -9.54 -10.42 -2.12
N TYR A 32 -8.43 -9.70 -2.10
CA TYR A 32 -7.10 -10.25 -1.84
C TYR A 32 -6.37 -9.43 -0.78
N VAL A 33 -5.43 -10.10 -0.12
CA VAL A 33 -4.41 -9.50 0.75
C VAL A 33 -3.07 -10.17 0.48
N VAL A 34 -1.99 -9.55 0.88
CA VAL A 34 -0.68 -10.18 0.93
C VAL A 34 -0.29 -10.48 2.37
N ALA A 35 0.50 -11.53 2.58
CA ALA A 35 0.93 -12.01 3.88
C ALA A 35 2.45 -12.25 3.86
N PRO A 36 3.28 -11.22 4.10
CA PRO A 36 4.75 -11.31 4.00
C PRO A 36 5.38 -12.22 5.06
N GLY A 37 4.73 -12.40 6.21
CA GLY A 37 5.32 -13.04 7.38
C GLY A 37 5.05 -14.54 7.54
N VAL A 38 4.69 -15.27 6.50
CA VAL A 38 4.10 -16.62 6.64
C VAL A 38 5.07 -17.72 7.06
N ARG A 39 6.33 -17.68 6.65
CA ARG A 39 7.28 -18.76 6.96
C ARG A 39 8.44 -18.30 7.82
N LYS A 40 8.74 -19.13 8.86
CA LYS A 40 9.87 -18.97 9.77
C LYS A 40 11.05 -19.89 9.43
N ASP A 41 11.01 -20.58 8.30
CA ASP A 41 12.11 -21.45 7.86
C ASP A 41 13.25 -20.63 7.20
N ALA A 42 14.33 -21.32 6.84
CA ALA A 42 15.54 -20.70 6.29
C ALA A 42 15.33 -19.95 4.96
N LYS A 43 14.16 -20.07 4.34
CA LYS A 43 13.74 -19.33 3.13
C LYS A 43 12.31 -18.83 3.32
N PRO A 44 12.12 -17.75 4.12
CA PRO A 44 10.79 -17.22 4.34
C PRO A 44 10.18 -16.78 3.01
N ALA A 45 8.98 -17.29 2.74
CA ALA A 45 8.18 -16.90 1.60
C ALA A 45 6.84 -16.39 2.12
N GLY A 46 6.47 -15.20 1.68
CA GLY A 46 5.13 -14.67 1.89
C GLY A 46 4.14 -15.26 0.91
N GLN A 47 2.88 -14.89 1.06
CA GLN A 47 1.75 -15.40 0.29
C GLN A 47 0.92 -14.27 -0.30
N VAL A 48 0.34 -14.49 -1.46
CA VAL A 48 -0.81 -13.76 -1.96
C VAL A 48 -2.04 -14.59 -1.64
N VAL A 49 -3.02 -14.00 -0.94
CA VAL A 49 -4.15 -14.72 -0.35
C VAL A 49 -5.46 -14.11 -0.85
N ARG A 50 -6.36 -14.95 -1.33
CA ARG A 50 -7.74 -14.60 -1.61
C ARG A 50 -8.59 -14.85 -0.37
N ILE A 51 -9.47 -13.93 -0.02
CA ILE A 51 -10.39 -14.04 1.12
C ILE A 51 -11.83 -13.99 0.63
N ASP A 52 -12.62 -14.98 1.02
CA ASP A 52 -14.07 -14.92 0.93
C ASP A 52 -14.59 -14.09 2.10
N LEU A 53 -15.06 -12.89 1.81
CA LEU A 53 -15.51 -11.93 2.81
C LEU A 53 -16.80 -12.34 3.53
N SER A 54 -17.56 -13.28 2.97
CA SER A 54 -18.80 -13.78 3.56
C SER A 54 -18.56 -14.86 4.60
N SER A 55 -17.61 -15.76 4.34
CA SER A 55 -17.28 -16.90 5.20
C SER A 55 -16.02 -16.69 6.04
N GLY A 56 -15.17 -15.72 5.69
CA GLY A 56 -13.84 -15.54 6.25
C GLY A 56 -12.84 -16.62 5.79
N GLN A 57 -13.19 -17.42 4.79
CA GLN A 57 -12.30 -18.45 4.29
C GLN A 57 -11.16 -17.83 3.47
N LYS A 58 -9.91 -18.21 3.79
CA LYS A 58 -8.72 -17.82 3.03
C LYS A 58 -8.23 -18.95 2.15
N THR A 59 -7.79 -18.59 0.94
CA THR A 59 -7.16 -19.48 -0.02
C THR A 59 -5.86 -18.87 -0.47
N VAL A 60 -4.74 -19.59 -0.31
CA VAL A 60 -3.45 -19.17 -0.85
C VAL A 60 -3.53 -19.20 -2.37
N LEU A 61 -3.37 -18.04 -3.00
CA LEU A 61 -3.36 -17.93 -4.47
C LEU A 61 -2.00 -18.33 -5.02
N CYS A 62 -0.92 -17.80 -4.45
CA CYS A 62 0.46 -18.21 -4.76
C CYS A 62 1.44 -17.88 -3.62
N GLU A 63 2.57 -18.56 -3.64
CA GLU A 63 3.76 -18.29 -2.84
C GLU A 63 4.88 -17.93 -3.83
N PRO A 64 5.11 -16.63 -4.12
CA PRO A 64 6.08 -16.24 -5.15
C PRO A 64 7.49 -16.70 -4.81
N GLN A 65 8.16 -17.33 -5.78
CA GLN A 65 9.54 -17.74 -5.64
C GLN A 65 10.27 -17.61 -7.00
N VAL A 66 11.43 -16.96 -7.00
CA VAL A 66 12.27 -16.77 -8.20
C VAL A 66 13.68 -17.22 -7.88
N ASN A 67 14.24 -18.14 -8.67
CA ASN A 67 15.60 -18.68 -8.51
C ASN A 67 15.91 -19.21 -7.11
N GLY A 68 14.90 -19.73 -6.41
CA GLY A 68 15.05 -20.28 -5.06
C GLY A 68 14.88 -19.26 -3.94
N ASP A 69 14.71 -17.97 -4.24
CA ASP A 69 14.39 -16.94 -3.27
C ASP A 69 12.87 -16.79 -3.14
N GLY A 70 12.34 -16.95 -1.94
CA GLY A 70 10.93 -16.71 -1.64
C GLY A 70 10.62 -15.22 -1.57
N GLY A 71 9.44 -14.82 -2.06
CA GLY A 71 8.98 -13.45 -2.04
C GLY A 71 8.61 -12.93 -0.64
N ILE A 72 8.58 -11.62 -0.51
CA ILE A 72 8.05 -10.88 0.65
C ILE A 72 7.04 -9.86 0.10
N PRO A 73 5.84 -10.30 -0.30
CA PRO A 73 4.83 -9.40 -0.87
C PRO A 73 4.29 -8.46 0.21
N CYS A 74 4.32 -7.15 -0.04
CA CYS A 74 3.93 -6.12 0.94
C CYS A 74 2.78 -5.24 0.46
N GLY A 75 2.74 -4.83 -0.79
CA GLY A 75 1.65 -4.04 -1.36
C GLY A 75 1.03 -4.72 -2.58
N CYS A 76 -0.22 -4.39 -2.87
CA CYS A 76 -0.94 -5.03 -3.97
C CYS A 76 -1.97 -4.08 -4.61
N GLN A 77 -2.02 -4.08 -5.95
CA GLN A 77 -3.02 -3.37 -6.75
C GLN A 77 -3.53 -4.24 -7.89
N ALA A 78 -4.80 -4.06 -8.29
CA ALA A 78 -5.41 -4.85 -9.35
C ALA A 78 -5.49 -4.09 -10.68
N ASP A 79 -5.25 -4.77 -11.81
CA ASP A 79 -5.50 -4.21 -13.14
C ASP A 79 -6.93 -4.52 -13.65
N LYS A 80 -7.30 -3.90 -14.79
CA LYS A 80 -8.63 -4.08 -15.41
C LYS A 80 -8.90 -5.51 -15.89
N GLN A 81 -7.88 -6.33 -16.02
CA GLN A 81 -7.97 -7.75 -16.41
C GLN A 81 -8.05 -8.68 -15.19
N GLY A 82 -8.03 -8.13 -13.97
CA GLY A 82 -8.07 -8.90 -12.72
C GLY A 82 -6.71 -9.49 -12.33
N ASN A 83 -5.61 -9.08 -12.96
CA ASN A 83 -4.29 -9.44 -12.46
C ASN A 83 -3.91 -8.51 -11.30
N LEU A 84 -3.11 -9.04 -10.38
CA LEU A 84 -2.56 -8.28 -9.28
C LEU A 84 -1.12 -7.86 -9.60
N TYR A 85 -0.82 -6.58 -9.41
CA TYR A 85 0.55 -6.11 -9.30
C TYR A 85 0.93 -6.10 -7.83
N VAL A 86 2.02 -6.78 -7.50
CA VAL A 86 2.47 -6.97 -6.12
C VAL A 86 3.84 -6.32 -5.97
N ALA A 87 3.95 -5.39 -5.03
CA ALA A 87 5.22 -4.87 -4.58
C ALA A 87 5.84 -5.87 -3.60
N ASP A 88 6.93 -6.50 -4.02
CA ASP A 88 7.61 -7.54 -3.25
C ASP A 88 9.01 -7.06 -2.86
N MET A 89 9.31 -7.06 -1.57
CA MET A 89 10.56 -6.53 -1.05
C MET A 89 11.81 -7.26 -1.51
N ARG A 90 11.69 -8.52 -1.88
CA ARG A 90 12.84 -9.33 -2.36
C ARG A 90 12.84 -9.50 -3.86
N LEU A 91 11.67 -9.62 -4.46
CA LEU A 91 11.53 -9.97 -5.87
C LEU A 91 11.23 -8.77 -6.78
N GLY A 92 10.97 -7.58 -6.20
CA GLY A 92 10.62 -6.39 -6.96
C GLY A 92 9.14 -6.31 -7.31
N ILE A 93 8.78 -6.08 -8.56
CA ILE A 93 7.38 -6.02 -8.99
C ILE A 93 6.98 -7.35 -9.63
N LEU A 94 5.92 -7.95 -9.09
CA LEU A 94 5.33 -9.17 -9.63
C LEU A 94 3.97 -8.86 -10.26
N LYS A 95 3.61 -9.62 -11.29
CA LYS A 95 2.24 -9.69 -11.82
C LYS A 95 1.70 -11.07 -11.58
N VAL A 96 0.60 -11.17 -10.83
CA VAL A 96 -0.06 -12.42 -10.44
C VAL A 96 -1.40 -12.50 -11.14
N LYS A 97 -1.65 -13.59 -11.87
CA LYS A 97 -2.92 -13.85 -12.55
C LYS A 97 -3.97 -14.38 -11.56
N PRO A 98 -5.27 -14.32 -11.89
CA PRO A 98 -6.34 -14.89 -11.04
C PRO A 98 -6.21 -16.40 -10.76
N ASN A 99 -5.47 -17.14 -11.59
CA ASN A 99 -5.20 -18.56 -11.40
C ASN A 99 -3.96 -18.86 -10.52
N GLY A 100 -3.26 -17.81 -10.02
CA GLY A 100 -2.08 -17.93 -9.18
C GLY A 100 -0.74 -18.00 -9.94
N GLU A 101 -0.77 -18.10 -11.26
CA GLU A 101 0.46 -17.95 -12.05
C GLU A 101 1.02 -16.52 -11.87
N PHE A 102 2.32 -16.40 -11.70
CA PHE A 102 2.96 -15.09 -11.58
C PHE A 102 4.18 -14.95 -12.48
N THR A 103 4.51 -13.70 -12.77
CA THR A 103 5.74 -13.30 -13.48
C THR A 103 6.41 -12.17 -12.72
N GLN A 104 7.75 -12.19 -12.66
CA GLN A 104 8.54 -11.06 -12.20
C GLN A 104 8.59 -10.01 -13.33
N VAL A 105 7.88 -8.89 -13.13
CA VAL A 105 7.76 -7.84 -14.15
C VAL A 105 8.99 -6.95 -14.14
N ALA A 106 9.47 -6.59 -12.95
CA ALA A 106 10.64 -5.74 -12.80
C ALA A 106 11.37 -6.02 -11.48
N ARG A 107 12.70 -5.98 -11.55
CA ARG A 107 13.60 -6.03 -10.40
C ARG A 107 14.69 -4.96 -10.47
N VAL A 108 14.90 -4.42 -11.64
CA VAL A 108 15.91 -3.38 -11.92
C VAL A 108 15.27 -2.21 -12.64
N ASP A 109 15.82 -1.02 -12.46
CA ASP A 109 15.41 0.18 -13.17
C ASP A 109 16.07 0.26 -14.56
N GLU A 110 15.74 1.28 -15.36
CA GLU A 110 16.34 1.51 -16.69
C GLU A 110 17.87 1.73 -16.64
N GLY A 111 18.40 2.15 -15.48
CA GLY A 111 19.84 2.28 -15.26
C GLY A 111 20.53 0.97 -14.88
N GLY A 112 19.80 -0.15 -14.82
CA GLY A 112 20.31 -1.46 -14.42
C GLY A 112 20.55 -1.62 -12.92
N ARG A 113 20.05 -0.69 -12.08
CA ARG A 113 20.16 -0.76 -10.62
C ARG A 113 18.99 -1.57 -10.06
N THR A 114 19.28 -2.43 -9.10
CA THR A 114 18.25 -3.18 -8.39
C THR A 114 17.31 -2.23 -7.65
N MET A 115 16.00 -2.47 -7.77
CA MET A 115 14.98 -1.75 -7.00
C MET A 115 15.17 -2.07 -5.51
N GLN A 116 15.07 -1.05 -4.67
CA GLN A 116 15.49 -1.11 -3.25
C GLN A 116 14.40 -1.66 -2.33
N GLY A 117 13.90 -2.85 -2.60
CA GLY A 117 12.94 -3.55 -1.75
C GLY A 117 11.54 -2.94 -1.80
N CYS A 118 10.75 -3.28 -2.82
CA CYS A 118 9.41 -2.72 -3.03
C CYS A 118 8.47 -3.04 -1.86
N ASN A 119 7.73 -2.03 -1.37
CA ASN A 119 6.83 -2.16 -0.23
C ASN A 119 5.36 -1.93 -0.61
N ASP A 120 4.98 -0.75 -1.05
CA ASP A 120 3.59 -0.46 -1.44
C ASP A 120 3.51 0.08 -2.86
N CYS A 121 2.32 0.05 -3.45
CA CYS A 121 2.11 0.48 -4.82
C CYS A 121 0.70 1.02 -5.07
N SER A 122 0.59 1.91 -6.06
CA SER A 122 -0.68 2.49 -6.51
C SER A 122 -0.72 2.57 -8.03
N LEU A 123 -1.80 2.08 -8.66
CA LEU A 123 -2.07 2.24 -10.08
C LEU A 123 -2.82 3.54 -10.34
N ASP A 124 -2.30 4.38 -11.23
CA ASP A 124 -3.05 5.53 -11.72
C ASP A 124 -4.03 5.15 -12.85
N TYR A 125 -4.98 6.02 -13.18
CA TYR A 125 -5.97 5.75 -14.23
C TYR A 125 -5.40 5.64 -15.65
N THR A 126 -4.12 5.96 -15.84
CA THR A 126 -3.41 5.80 -17.12
C THR A 126 -2.59 4.51 -17.18
N GLY A 127 -2.62 3.73 -16.09
CA GLY A 127 -2.01 2.40 -16.00
C GLY A 127 -0.53 2.41 -15.60
N ASN A 128 -0.02 3.52 -15.07
CA ASN A 128 1.31 3.52 -14.47
C ASN A 128 1.21 3.03 -13.02
N LEU A 129 2.16 2.21 -12.59
CA LEU A 129 2.29 1.72 -11.23
C LEU A 129 3.37 2.51 -10.51
N TRP A 130 2.98 3.22 -9.47
CA TRP A 130 3.87 3.97 -8.58
C TRP A 130 4.21 3.10 -7.39
N VAL A 131 5.51 3.00 -7.01
CA VAL A 131 6.00 2.00 -6.06
C VAL A 131 6.96 2.64 -5.08
N THR A 132 6.78 2.36 -3.79
CA THR A 132 7.74 2.69 -2.74
C THR A 132 8.69 1.54 -2.50
N ALA A 133 9.92 1.86 -2.09
CA ALA A 133 10.99 0.89 -1.90
C ALA A 133 11.89 1.30 -0.72
N PRO A 134 11.52 0.94 0.53
CA PRO A 134 12.21 1.40 1.74
C PRO A 134 13.52 0.68 2.06
N ALA A 135 13.74 -0.53 1.54
CA ALA A 135 14.72 -1.45 2.10
C ALA A 135 15.98 -1.60 1.26
N GLY A 136 16.62 -0.63 0.74
CA GLY A 136 17.93 -0.77 0.09
C GLY A 136 18.06 -1.97 -0.88
N ASP A 137 19.24 -2.22 -1.38
CA ASP A 137 19.50 -3.30 -2.34
C ASP A 137 19.06 -4.66 -1.80
N ILE A 138 17.92 -5.17 -2.26
CA ILE A 138 17.40 -6.51 -1.98
C ILE A 138 17.29 -6.76 -0.47
N ALA A 139 16.08 -6.89 0.02
CA ALA A 139 15.86 -7.29 1.41
C ALA A 139 16.76 -8.48 1.76
N PRO A 140 17.60 -8.36 2.78
CA PRO A 140 18.42 -9.46 3.24
C PRO A 140 17.53 -10.64 3.64
N SER A 141 18.12 -11.81 3.82
CA SER A 141 17.42 -13.01 4.28
C SER A 141 16.60 -12.80 5.57
N GLU A 142 16.99 -11.83 6.38
CA GLU A 142 16.23 -11.31 7.51
C GLU A 142 15.73 -9.92 7.15
N PHE A 143 14.41 -9.73 7.16
CA PHE A 143 13.79 -8.44 6.96
C PHE A 143 14.16 -7.49 8.10
N LYS A 144 15.09 -6.60 7.84
CA LYS A 144 15.43 -5.47 8.72
C LYS A 144 15.44 -4.21 7.87
N ALA A 145 14.25 -3.69 7.59
CA ALA A 145 14.16 -2.33 7.09
C ALA A 145 14.56 -1.39 8.21
N SER A 146 15.55 -0.56 7.97
CA SER A 146 16.01 0.42 8.94
C SER A 146 15.11 1.65 8.91
N PHE A 147 14.42 1.95 10.00
CA PHE A 147 13.73 3.22 10.19
C PHE A 147 14.70 4.40 10.38
N GLN A 148 16.00 4.13 10.54
CA GLN A 148 16.99 5.16 10.85
C GLN A 148 17.71 5.67 9.60
N GLU A 149 17.79 4.88 8.53
CA GLU A 149 18.57 5.20 7.34
C GLU A 149 17.71 5.85 6.25
N SER A 150 18.26 6.88 5.61
CA SER A 150 17.61 7.56 4.47
C SER A 150 18.08 6.91 3.15
N ILE A 151 17.67 5.64 2.94
CA ILE A 151 18.08 4.84 1.79
C ILE A 151 16.90 4.49 0.86
N GLY A 152 15.67 4.81 1.28
CA GLY A 152 14.47 4.49 0.53
C GLY A 152 14.35 5.26 -0.78
N SER A 153 13.66 4.68 -1.72
CA SER A 153 13.41 5.22 -3.06
C SER A 153 11.95 5.09 -3.46
N ILE A 154 11.58 5.79 -4.52
CA ILE A 154 10.31 5.61 -5.23
C ILE A 154 10.57 5.37 -6.71
N TYR A 155 9.72 4.55 -7.32
CA TYR A 155 9.80 4.15 -8.72
C TYR A 155 8.44 4.29 -9.42
N CYS A 156 8.47 4.32 -10.73
CA CYS A 156 7.30 4.17 -11.58
C CYS A 156 7.55 3.08 -12.62
N LEU A 157 6.71 2.04 -12.62
CA LEU A 157 6.58 1.15 -13.78
C LEU A 157 5.53 1.78 -14.69
N THR A 158 5.98 2.34 -15.82
CA THR A 158 5.07 2.99 -16.77
C THR A 158 4.18 1.98 -17.47
N SER A 159 3.05 2.44 -18.00
CA SER A 159 2.15 1.60 -18.83
C SER A 159 2.83 1.02 -20.08
N GLU A 160 3.98 1.57 -20.48
CA GLU A 160 4.83 1.05 -21.57
C GLU A 160 5.84 -0.01 -21.09
N GLY A 161 5.87 -0.31 -19.78
CA GLY A 161 6.74 -1.34 -19.18
C GLY A 161 8.14 -0.84 -18.79
N LYS A 162 8.39 0.46 -18.77
CA LYS A 162 9.67 1.05 -18.33
C LYS A 162 9.65 1.26 -16.81
N VAL A 163 10.75 0.95 -16.15
CA VAL A 163 10.95 1.22 -14.71
C VAL A 163 11.81 2.45 -14.54
N VAL A 164 11.22 3.52 -14.07
CA VAL A 164 11.89 4.81 -13.84
C VAL A 164 12.12 5.03 -12.34
N HIS A 165 13.35 5.34 -11.96
CA HIS A 165 13.68 5.78 -10.61
C HIS A 165 13.34 7.27 -10.47
N LEU A 166 12.53 7.62 -9.46
CA LEU A 166 11.98 8.96 -9.31
C LEU A 166 12.71 9.79 -8.26
N ASP A 167 12.93 9.24 -7.08
CA ASP A 167 13.60 9.90 -5.96
C ASP A 167 14.25 8.88 -5.02
N THR A 168 15.21 9.33 -4.23
CA THR A 168 15.95 8.53 -3.24
C THR A 168 16.25 9.34 -1.98
N GLY A 169 16.83 8.69 -0.97
CA GLY A 169 17.15 9.36 0.29
C GLY A 169 15.93 9.54 1.20
N LEU A 170 14.87 8.78 0.98
CA LEU A 170 13.69 8.74 1.84
C LEU A 170 13.92 7.82 3.04
N ARG A 171 13.26 8.14 4.15
CA ARG A 171 13.29 7.30 5.35
C ARG A 171 12.08 6.40 5.38
N PHE A 172 12.27 5.14 5.02
CA PHE A 172 11.21 4.14 4.97
C PHE A 172 9.93 4.64 4.26
N PRO A 173 10.00 4.98 2.95
CA PRO A 173 8.80 5.28 2.20
C PRO A 173 7.90 4.05 2.18
N ASN A 174 6.62 4.23 2.55
CA ASN A 174 5.65 3.17 2.77
C ASN A 174 4.44 3.38 1.86
N GLY A 175 3.26 3.62 2.40
CA GLY A 175 2.05 3.83 1.61
C GLY A 175 2.22 4.88 0.51
N ILE A 176 1.54 4.68 -0.60
CA ILE A 176 1.61 5.54 -1.78
C ILE A 176 0.24 5.67 -2.43
N ALA A 177 -0.14 6.89 -2.82
CA ALA A 177 -1.42 7.15 -3.45
C ALA A 177 -1.31 8.25 -4.51
N VAL A 178 -2.21 8.24 -5.51
CA VAL A 178 -2.20 9.19 -6.63
C VAL A 178 -3.46 10.05 -6.59
N ILE A 179 -3.29 11.37 -6.62
CA ILE A 179 -4.38 12.32 -6.82
C ILE A 179 -4.54 12.55 -8.32
N HIS A 180 -5.80 12.49 -8.77
CA HIS A 180 -6.18 12.72 -10.16
C HIS A 180 -7.03 13.99 -10.31
N ASP A 181 -6.94 14.64 -11.45
CA ASP A 181 -7.84 15.75 -11.80
C ASP A 181 -9.22 15.24 -12.25
N ALA A 182 -10.13 16.17 -12.52
CA ALA A 182 -11.49 15.85 -13.00
C ALA A 182 -11.53 15.07 -14.34
N ASN A 183 -10.44 15.07 -15.09
CA ASN A 183 -10.27 14.30 -16.33
C ASN A 183 -9.55 12.97 -16.09
N ARG A 184 -9.43 12.54 -14.82
CA ARG A 184 -8.71 11.33 -14.40
C ARG A 184 -7.22 11.30 -14.77
N ARG A 185 -6.59 12.46 -14.97
CA ARG A 185 -5.14 12.52 -15.19
C ARG A 185 -4.43 12.55 -13.84
N PRO A 186 -3.37 11.75 -13.64
CA PRO A 186 -2.58 11.81 -12.43
C PRO A 186 -1.88 13.18 -12.33
N VAL A 187 -2.04 13.87 -11.20
CA VAL A 187 -1.49 15.23 -11.00
C VAL A 187 -0.57 15.31 -9.80
N LYS A 188 -0.76 14.45 -8.79
CA LYS A 188 0.07 14.47 -7.60
C LYS A 188 0.27 13.08 -7.04
N LEU A 189 1.48 12.79 -6.59
CA LEU A 189 1.83 11.57 -5.89
C LEU A 189 1.99 11.89 -4.40
N ILE A 190 1.31 11.13 -3.54
CA ILE A 190 1.46 11.21 -2.09
C ILE A 190 2.23 9.98 -1.62
N VAL A 191 3.26 10.19 -0.81
CA VAL A 191 4.15 9.14 -0.30
C VAL A 191 4.26 9.27 1.22
N ALA A 192 3.97 8.20 1.93
CA ALA A 192 4.16 8.10 3.36
C ALA A 192 5.65 7.88 3.69
N GLU A 193 6.17 8.64 4.64
CA GLU A 193 7.50 8.44 5.23
C GLU A 193 7.30 8.11 6.72
N THR A 194 7.27 6.79 7.03
CA THR A 194 6.81 6.27 8.32
C THR A 194 7.52 6.88 9.53
N PRO A 195 8.87 6.87 9.63
CA PRO A 195 9.55 7.32 10.86
C PRO A 195 9.45 8.83 11.10
N THR A 196 9.23 9.62 10.05
CA THR A 196 9.12 11.07 10.16
C THR A 196 7.69 11.53 10.39
N ARG A 197 6.72 10.61 10.23
CA ARG A 197 5.27 10.86 10.26
C ARG A 197 4.82 11.86 9.21
N LEU A 198 5.56 11.97 8.11
CA LEU A 198 5.25 12.87 7.01
C LEU A 198 4.52 12.14 5.88
N LEU A 199 3.61 12.88 5.26
CA LEU A 199 3.14 12.60 3.91
C LEU A 199 3.80 13.62 2.99
N LEU A 200 4.58 13.13 2.05
CA LEU A 200 5.26 13.92 1.04
C LEU A 200 4.41 13.98 -0.23
N ALA A 201 4.41 15.10 -0.90
CA ALA A 201 3.77 15.26 -2.20
C ALA A 201 4.78 15.58 -3.29
N TYR A 202 4.55 15.04 -4.46
CA TYR A 202 5.27 15.34 -5.70
C TYR A 202 4.26 15.71 -6.77
N ASP A 203 4.55 16.72 -7.57
CA ASP A 203 3.76 17.04 -8.76
C ASP A 203 4.10 16.04 -9.87
N ILE A 204 3.09 15.35 -10.42
CA ILE A 204 3.27 14.44 -11.55
C ILE A 204 3.23 15.25 -12.84
N GLN A 205 4.31 15.21 -13.60
CA GLN A 205 4.46 15.90 -14.90
C GLN A 205 4.27 14.99 -16.10
N GLY A 206 4.28 13.68 -15.87
CA GLY A 206 4.08 12.64 -16.87
C GLY A 206 4.43 11.26 -16.35
N PRO A 207 4.28 10.20 -17.18
CA PRO A 207 4.68 8.84 -16.79
C PRO A 207 6.15 8.78 -16.38
N GLY A 208 6.40 8.38 -15.12
CA GLY A 208 7.77 8.33 -14.61
C GLY A 208 8.47 9.69 -14.42
N LEU A 209 7.72 10.79 -14.38
CA LEU A 209 8.30 12.12 -14.17
C LEU A 209 7.57 12.86 -13.05
N VAL A 210 8.30 13.19 -11.98
CA VAL A 210 7.81 13.96 -10.83
C VAL A 210 8.69 15.16 -10.55
N ALA A 211 8.12 16.19 -9.89
CA ALA A 211 8.81 17.40 -9.49
C ALA A 211 8.26 17.94 -8.18
N ASN A 212 8.87 19.04 -7.68
CA ASN A 212 8.35 19.86 -6.58
C ASN A 212 8.01 19.05 -5.33
N LYS A 213 8.94 18.21 -4.84
CA LYS A 213 8.78 17.51 -3.55
C LYS A 213 8.50 18.48 -2.42
N THR A 214 7.37 18.31 -1.74
CA THR A 214 6.95 19.15 -0.62
C THR A 214 6.37 18.29 0.51
N LYS A 215 6.31 18.86 1.73
CA LYS A 215 5.50 18.30 2.80
C LYS A 215 4.02 18.55 2.48
N TRP A 216 3.21 17.50 2.37
CA TRP A 216 1.78 17.60 2.15
C TRP A 216 1.00 17.59 3.46
N ALA A 217 1.36 16.68 4.38
CA ALA A 217 0.71 16.54 5.68
C ALA A 217 1.68 15.98 6.73
N LYS A 218 1.26 16.01 8.00
CA LYS A 218 1.96 15.35 9.10
C LYS A 218 0.96 14.66 10.01
N LEU A 219 1.23 13.39 10.34
CA LEU A 219 0.46 12.65 11.32
C LEU A 219 0.78 13.17 12.73
N PRO A 220 -0.18 13.10 13.67
CA PRO A 220 0.04 13.43 15.07
C PRO A 220 1.13 12.57 15.70
N ASP A 221 1.78 13.11 16.73
CA ASP A 221 2.74 12.34 17.49
C ASP A 221 2.05 11.19 18.25
N CYS A 222 2.74 10.09 18.45
CA CYS A 222 2.31 8.93 19.20
C CYS A 222 3.40 8.46 20.16
N GLU A 223 3.01 7.75 21.21
CA GLU A 223 3.94 7.30 22.26
C GLU A 223 4.86 6.16 21.77
N GLN A 224 4.33 5.32 20.88
CA GLN A 224 5.06 4.19 20.33
C GLN A 224 5.78 4.60 19.04
N GLU A 225 6.79 3.84 18.65
CA GLU A 225 7.37 3.94 17.31
C GLU A 225 6.30 3.62 16.26
N GLY A 226 6.17 4.50 15.27
CA GLY A 226 5.15 4.35 14.23
C GLY A 226 4.98 5.58 13.37
N GLY A 227 4.06 5.47 12.42
CA GLY A 227 3.76 6.54 11.49
C GLY A 227 2.81 6.10 10.37
N PRO A 228 2.70 6.88 9.28
CA PRO A 228 1.86 6.56 8.16
C PRO A 228 2.32 5.26 7.49
N ASP A 229 1.33 4.42 7.21
CA ASP A 229 1.48 3.16 6.51
C ASP A 229 0.59 3.19 5.26
N GLY A 230 -0.19 2.18 4.92
CA GLY A 230 -1.05 2.17 3.75
C GLY A 230 -2.17 3.20 3.80
N MET A 231 -2.70 3.60 2.64
CA MET A 231 -3.66 4.69 2.51
C MET A 231 -4.58 4.54 1.29
N ASP A 232 -5.79 5.09 1.38
CA ASP A 232 -6.74 5.13 0.26
C ASP A 232 -7.60 6.40 0.31
N PHE A 233 -8.14 6.82 -0.84
CA PHE A 233 -8.98 8.01 -0.99
C PHE A 233 -10.47 7.68 -0.95
N ASP A 234 -11.26 8.56 -0.31
CA ASP A 234 -12.71 8.60 -0.52
C ASP A 234 -13.09 9.49 -1.72
N ASP A 235 -14.35 9.44 -2.15
CA ASP A 235 -14.87 10.17 -3.31
C ASP A 235 -15.05 11.68 -3.07
N ALA A 236 -14.92 12.13 -1.82
CA ALA A 236 -14.83 13.54 -1.46
C ALA A 236 -13.37 14.07 -1.51
N GLY A 237 -12.40 13.21 -1.84
CA GLY A 237 -10.98 13.52 -1.92
C GLY A 237 -10.27 13.51 -0.56
N ASN A 238 -10.89 12.99 0.50
CA ASN A 238 -10.19 12.80 1.76
C ASN A 238 -9.30 11.57 1.69
N LEU A 239 -8.11 11.65 2.26
CA LEU A 239 -7.16 10.55 2.37
C LEU A 239 -7.25 9.90 3.74
N LEU A 240 -7.59 8.61 3.78
CA LEU A 240 -7.54 7.78 4.97
C LEU A 240 -6.16 7.11 5.04
N VAL A 241 -5.45 7.29 6.14
CA VAL A 241 -4.07 6.81 6.33
C VAL A 241 -4.00 5.94 7.58
N ALA A 242 -3.58 4.70 7.44
CA ALA A 242 -3.28 3.83 8.57
C ALA A 242 -2.11 4.44 9.37
N HIS A 243 -2.32 4.69 10.67
CA HIS A 243 -1.27 5.18 11.57
C HIS A 243 -0.76 4.03 12.43
N TRP A 244 0.18 3.28 11.85
CA TRP A 244 0.82 2.13 12.49
C TRP A 244 1.48 2.54 13.81
N GLY A 245 1.23 1.81 14.88
CA GLY A 245 1.75 2.10 16.22
C GLY A 245 0.92 3.10 17.04
N ALA A 246 -0.01 3.84 16.40
CA ALA A 246 -0.87 4.82 17.11
C ALA A 246 -2.31 4.33 17.33
N GLY A 247 -2.71 3.20 16.71
CA GLY A 247 -4.06 2.66 16.83
C GLY A 247 -5.15 3.55 16.23
N HIS A 248 -4.83 4.29 15.16
CA HIS A 248 -5.77 5.19 14.51
C HIS A 248 -5.68 5.08 12.98
N ILE A 249 -6.76 5.45 12.30
CA ILE A 249 -6.72 5.87 10.91
C ILE A 249 -6.89 7.38 10.91
N GLU A 250 -5.90 8.09 10.37
CA GLU A 250 -5.92 9.55 10.26
C GLU A 250 -6.61 9.94 8.94
N VAL A 251 -7.48 10.93 8.97
CA VAL A 251 -8.20 11.41 7.81
C VAL A 251 -7.76 12.82 7.48
N PHE A 252 -7.24 13.02 6.28
CA PHE A 252 -6.81 14.33 5.78
C PHE A 252 -7.78 14.82 4.71
N GLY A 253 -8.04 16.13 4.70
CA GLY A 253 -8.78 16.74 3.61
C GLY A 253 -7.96 16.82 2.31
N PRO A 254 -8.58 17.22 1.18
CA PRO A 254 -7.94 17.24 -0.15
C PRO A 254 -6.65 18.05 -0.24
N ASP A 255 -6.49 19.04 0.62
CA ASP A 255 -5.31 19.92 0.63
C ASP A 255 -4.21 19.46 1.59
N GLY A 256 -4.41 18.34 2.31
CA GLY A 256 -3.47 17.85 3.31
C GLY A 256 -3.45 18.67 4.61
N GLY A 257 -2.26 18.92 5.15
CA GLY A 257 -2.06 19.68 6.39
C GLY A 257 -2.22 18.85 7.66
N GLU A 258 -3.09 19.28 8.57
CA GLU A 258 -3.43 18.53 9.80
C GLU A 258 -4.62 17.61 9.53
N PRO A 259 -4.70 16.44 10.20
CA PRO A 259 -5.84 15.56 10.01
C PRO A 259 -7.13 16.23 10.49
N ILE A 260 -8.20 16.07 9.71
CA ILE A 260 -9.54 16.59 10.03
C ILE A 260 -10.29 15.68 10.99
N LYS A 261 -10.02 14.36 10.91
CA LYS A 261 -10.58 13.32 11.81
C LYS A 261 -9.54 12.27 12.14
N ARG A 262 -9.74 11.60 13.27
CA ARG A 262 -8.97 10.45 13.69
C ARG A 262 -9.94 9.32 14.06
N ILE A 263 -9.88 8.20 13.38
CA ILE A 263 -10.73 7.03 13.65
C ILE A 263 -9.97 6.11 14.60
N LYS A 264 -10.51 5.91 15.81
CA LYS A 264 -9.87 5.01 16.79
C LYS A 264 -10.10 3.56 16.39
N CYS A 265 -9.02 2.80 16.24
CA CYS A 265 -9.05 1.37 15.96
C CYS A 265 -9.14 0.53 17.24
N PRO A 266 -9.68 -0.69 17.21
CA PRO A 266 -9.64 -1.64 18.33
C PRO A 266 -8.30 -2.41 18.43
N PHE A 267 -7.26 -1.97 17.71
CA PHE A 267 -5.91 -2.52 17.62
C PHE A 267 -4.89 -1.39 17.44
N ASP A 268 -3.62 -1.64 17.80
CA ASP A 268 -2.60 -0.58 17.83
C ASP A 268 -1.88 -0.38 16.49
N LYS A 269 -1.88 -1.39 15.61
CA LYS A 269 -1.04 -1.40 14.40
C LYS A 269 -1.86 -1.60 13.13
N PRO A 270 -2.78 -0.65 12.77
CA PRO A 270 -3.36 -0.67 11.42
C PRO A 270 -2.22 -0.54 10.39
N SER A 271 -2.22 -1.40 9.38
CA SER A 271 -1.16 -1.42 8.38
C SER A 271 -1.62 -0.85 7.03
N ASN A 272 -2.82 -1.20 6.57
CA ASN A 272 -3.31 -0.67 5.31
C ASN A 272 -4.84 -0.53 5.32
N VAL A 273 -5.36 0.33 4.46
CA VAL A 273 -6.81 0.59 4.27
C VAL A 273 -7.16 0.50 2.80
N HIS A 274 -8.36 -0.03 2.50
CA HIS A 274 -8.86 -0.10 1.14
C HIS A 274 -10.39 -0.08 1.11
N PHE A 275 -10.97 0.71 0.21
CA PHE A 275 -12.42 0.79 0.04
C PHE A 275 -12.96 -0.38 -0.79
N GLU A 276 -14.12 -0.89 -0.40
CA GLU A 276 -14.91 -1.75 -1.26
C GLU A 276 -15.43 -0.97 -2.48
N PRO A 277 -15.34 -1.53 -3.70
CA PRO A 277 -15.79 -0.83 -4.91
C PRO A 277 -17.23 -0.35 -4.82
N ASN A 278 -17.47 0.92 -5.18
CA ASN A 278 -18.79 1.60 -5.15
C ASN A 278 -19.48 1.62 -3.77
N SER A 279 -18.75 1.36 -2.70
CA SER A 279 -19.25 1.25 -1.33
C SER A 279 -18.53 2.23 -0.40
N ASN A 280 -19.10 2.46 0.78
CA ASN A 280 -18.46 3.19 1.88
C ASN A 280 -17.90 2.25 2.96
N ILE A 281 -17.75 0.99 2.66
CA ILE A 281 -17.08 0.03 3.54
C ILE A 281 -15.57 0.11 3.31
N VAL A 282 -14.83 0.25 4.40
CA VAL A 282 -13.36 0.26 4.41
C VAL A 282 -12.87 -1.01 5.05
N TYR A 283 -11.97 -1.71 4.37
CA TYR A 283 -11.23 -2.86 4.90
C TYR A 283 -9.90 -2.38 5.46
N VAL A 284 -9.49 -2.96 6.58
CA VAL A 284 -8.27 -2.60 7.30
C VAL A 284 -7.49 -3.86 7.64
N THR A 285 -6.26 -3.91 7.18
CA THR A 285 -5.28 -4.92 7.64
C THR A 285 -4.55 -4.40 8.89
N GLU A 286 -4.11 -5.31 9.77
CA GLU A 286 -3.41 -4.92 10.99
C GLU A 286 -2.43 -5.99 11.48
N HIS A 287 -1.38 -5.53 12.16
CA HIS A 287 -0.27 -6.37 12.61
C HIS A 287 -0.33 -6.76 14.10
N THR A 288 -1.26 -6.23 14.88
CA THR A 288 -1.38 -6.59 16.31
C THR A 288 -1.83 -8.03 16.48
N ASN A 289 -2.87 -8.43 15.72
CA ASN A 289 -3.44 -9.78 15.71
C ASN A 289 -3.29 -10.47 14.35
N ASN A 290 -2.64 -9.85 13.39
CA ASN A 290 -2.53 -10.33 12.00
C ASN A 290 -3.91 -10.60 11.39
N ALA A 291 -4.77 -9.59 11.41
CA ALA A 291 -6.17 -9.72 11.07
C ALA A 291 -6.63 -8.72 10.00
N LEU A 292 -7.79 -9.04 9.41
CA LEU A 292 -8.55 -8.17 8.54
C LEU A 292 -9.82 -7.75 9.26
N TRP A 293 -10.09 -6.45 9.24
CA TRP A 293 -11.25 -5.82 9.79
C TRP A 293 -11.98 -4.99 8.75
N LYS A 294 -13.21 -4.56 9.05
CA LYS A 294 -13.93 -3.56 8.27
C LYS A 294 -14.71 -2.62 9.17
N PHE A 295 -14.96 -1.42 8.64
CA PHE A 295 -15.89 -0.44 9.21
C PHE A 295 -16.63 0.30 8.10
N GLN A 296 -17.69 1.00 8.45
CA GLN A 296 -18.43 1.86 7.53
C GLN A 296 -17.94 3.30 7.69
N TRP A 297 -17.55 3.90 6.58
CA TRP A 297 -17.13 5.30 6.45
C TRP A 297 -18.31 6.19 6.02
N GLU A 298 -18.12 7.50 6.01
CA GLU A 298 -19.14 8.49 5.63
C GLU A 298 -19.33 8.57 4.12
N ASN A 299 -18.23 8.55 3.37
CA ASN A 299 -18.19 8.68 1.92
C ASN A 299 -17.83 7.33 1.29
N LYS A 300 -18.11 7.18 -0.01
CA LYS A 300 -17.66 6.03 -0.78
C LYS A 300 -16.17 6.13 -1.08
N GLY A 301 -15.56 5.00 -1.40
CA GLY A 301 -14.20 4.99 -1.94
C GLY A 301 -14.11 5.66 -3.30
N MET A 302 -12.97 6.31 -3.56
CA MET A 302 -12.62 6.75 -4.91
C MET A 302 -12.51 5.53 -5.82
N PRO A 303 -13.08 5.54 -7.03
CA PRO A 303 -12.93 4.42 -7.96
C PRO A 303 -11.47 4.06 -8.19
N GLN A 304 -11.15 2.78 -8.16
CA GLN A 304 -9.81 2.29 -8.43
C GLN A 304 -9.58 2.09 -9.94
N TYR A 305 -8.31 1.92 -10.35
CA TYR A 305 -7.97 1.68 -11.76
C TYR A 305 -8.69 0.46 -12.36
N CYS A 306 -8.89 -0.59 -11.58
CA CYS A 306 -9.54 -1.84 -12.00
C CYS A 306 -11.06 -1.77 -12.03
N ASP A 307 -11.69 -0.77 -11.42
CA ASP A 307 -13.14 -0.69 -11.31
C ASP A 307 -13.80 -0.55 -12.69
N LYS A 308 -14.88 -1.29 -12.87
CA LYS A 308 -15.72 -1.15 -14.06
C LYS A 308 -16.50 0.15 -13.96
N ASN A 309 -16.31 1.04 -14.92
CA ASN A 309 -17.08 2.29 -15.06
C ASN A 309 -18.54 1.99 -15.34
#